data_840ceb8dc86ddc472dab9882da70abec
#
_entry.id   840ceb8dc86ddc472dab9882da70abec
#
_cell.length_a   1.000
_cell.length_b   1.000
_cell.length_c   1.000
_cell.angle_alpha   90.00
_cell.angle_beta   90.00
_cell.angle_gamma   90.00
#
_symmetry.space_group_name_H-M   'P 1'
#
loop_
_entity.id
_entity.type
_entity.pdbx_description
1 polymer ?
#
loop_
_entity_poly.entity_id
_entity_poly.type
_entity_poly.pdbx_seq_one_letter_code
_entity_poly.pdbx_strand_id
1 'polypeptide(L)'
;WSFRLDNILFDQGRIVIDDKVSKADLEIFVDPLGKPLPFSEVTGSKGKADKEKVGDYVFGLKAQGRYNGEPLTGTGKIGGMLALRGEGTPFPVQADFRSGNTRVAFDGVVNDPMKMGGVDLRLKFSGDSLGDLYELTGVLLPDTPPFETDGRLVAKIDTEKSSVFDYRGFNGRIGDSDIHGSLVYTTGKPRPKLEGDVESRQLRLADLGPLIGVDSGKGAEKSKRSEQKKGEKSVQPAGKVLPYDRFETDKWDVMDADVRFKG
;
A
#
# COMPACT_ATOMS: atom_id res chain seq x y z
N TRP A 1 33.12 -28.34 -29.37
CA TRP A 1 32.25 -27.25 -29.80
C TRP A 1 32.24 -26.21 -28.71
N SER A 2 32.75 -24.99 -28.92
CA SER A 2 32.63 -23.86 -28.00
C SER A 2 31.59 -22.91 -28.57
N PHE A 3 30.49 -22.72 -27.87
CA PHE A 3 29.51 -21.67 -28.18
C PHE A 3 30.01 -20.36 -27.58
N ARG A 4 30.18 -19.35 -28.43
CA ARG A 4 30.43 -17.97 -27.97
C ARG A 4 29.15 -17.16 -28.22
N LEU A 5 28.49 -16.71 -27.17
CA LEU A 5 27.34 -15.83 -27.23
C LEU A 5 27.81 -14.43 -26.92
N ASP A 6 28.15 -13.66 -27.95
CA ASP A 6 28.82 -12.37 -27.76
C ASP A 6 27.85 -11.18 -27.67
N ASN A 7 26.59 -11.29 -28.08
CA ASN A 7 25.66 -10.15 -28.14
C ASN A 7 24.21 -10.57 -27.89
N ILE A 8 23.89 -10.99 -26.68
CA ILE A 8 22.48 -11.06 -26.26
C ILE A 8 22.13 -9.71 -25.64
N LEU A 9 21.12 -9.04 -26.20
CA LEU A 9 20.56 -7.80 -25.65
C LEU A 9 19.26 -8.12 -24.93
N PHE A 10 19.05 -7.50 -23.78
CA PHE A 10 17.75 -7.46 -23.11
C PHE A 10 16.99 -6.24 -23.64
N ASP A 11 15.91 -6.51 -24.37
CA ASP A 11 15.06 -5.49 -24.98
C ASP A 11 13.74 -5.34 -24.22
N GLN A 12 13.08 -6.46 -23.94
CA GLN A 12 11.83 -6.47 -23.18
C GLN A 12 11.68 -7.74 -22.36
N GLY A 13 11.10 -7.61 -21.15
CA GLY A 13 10.69 -8.73 -20.32
C GLY A 13 9.18 -8.72 -20.06
N ARG A 14 8.64 -9.91 -19.81
CA ARG A 14 7.25 -10.08 -19.38
C ARG A 14 7.19 -11.03 -18.21
N ILE A 15 6.55 -10.60 -17.14
CA ILE A 15 6.31 -11.41 -15.94
C ILE A 15 4.80 -11.60 -15.83
N VAL A 16 4.36 -12.84 -15.65
CA VAL A 16 2.96 -13.18 -15.42
C VAL A 16 2.87 -13.72 -14.00
N ILE A 17 1.98 -13.16 -13.20
CA ILE A 17 1.68 -13.57 -11.84
C ILE A 17 0.25 -14.09 -11.84
N ASP A 18 0.07 -15.36 -11.50
CA ASP A 18 -1.24 -15.98 -11.25
C ASP A 18 -1.20 -16.60 -9.83
N ASP A 19 -1.65 -15.82 -8.84
CA ASP A 19 -1.72 -16.27 -7.45
C ASP A 19 -3.17 -16.36 -6.99
N LYS A 20 -3.60 -17.58 -6.69
CA LYS A 20 -4.96 -17.89 -6.26
C LYS A 20 -5.24 -17.46 -4.81
N VAL A 21 -4.20 -17.32 -3.98
CA VAL A 21 -4.34 -16.93 -2.57
C VAL A 21 -4.65 -15.45 -2.45
N SER A 22 -3.85 -14.60 -3.10
CA SER A 22 -4.07 -13.15 -3.18
C SER A 22 -5.02 -12.74 -4.30
N LYS A 23 -5.56 -13.72 -5.06
CA LYS A 23 -6.39 -13.48 -6.26
C LYS A 23 -5.75 -12.47 -7.22
N ALA A 24 -4.43 -12.59 -7.39
CA ALA A 24 -3.66 -11.74 -8.27
C ALA A 24 -3.50 -12.42 -9.64
N ASP A 25 -3.97 -11.76 -10.68
CA ASP A 25 -3.76 -12.11 -12.08
C ASP A 25 -3.18 -10.89 -12.78
N LEU A 26 -1.85 -10.82 -12.81
CA LEU A 26 -1.11 -9.62 -13.23
C LEU A 26 -0.12 -9.94 -14.35
N GLU A 27 -0.03 -9.04 -15.29
CA GLU A 27 0.97 -9.01 -16.33
C GLU A 27 1.84 -7.77 -16.17
N ILE A 28 3.15 -7.96 -16.04
CA ILE A 28 4.12 -6.90 -15.86
C ILE A 28 5.10 -6.91 -17.02
N PHE A 29 5.15 -5.82 -17.76
CA PHE A 29 6.14 -5.56 -18.79
C PHE A 29 7.34 -4.86 -18.16
N VAL A 30 8.54 -5.27 -18.54
CA VAL A 30 9.81 -4.76 -18.04
C VAL A 30 10.64 -4.29 -19.22
N ASP A 31 10.89 -3.00 -19.30
CA ASP A 31 11.65 -2.36 -20.38
C ASP A 31 12.88 -1.65 -19.82
N PRO A 32 14.06 -1.74 -20.47
CA PRO A 32 15.21 -0.93 -20.11
C PRO A 32 14.87 0.57 -20.24
N LEU A 33 15.31 1.37 -19.27
CA LEU A 33 15.21 2.82 -19.37
C LEU A 33 16.36 3.34 -20.23
N GLY A 34 16.13 3.45 -21.53
CA GLY A 34 17.13 3.91 -22.49
C GLY A 34 17.42 2.90 -23.60
N LYS A 35 18.71 2.56 -23.81
CA LYS A 35 19.10 1.60 -24.83
C LYS A 35 18.96 0.18 -24.30
N PRO A 36 18.70 -0.83 -25.18
CA PRO A 36 18.72 -2.24 -24.80
C PRO A 36 20.04 -2.58 -24.10
N LEU A 37 19.95 -3.30 -22.98
CA LEU A 37 21.10 -3.68 -22.17
C LEU A 37 21.68 -5.02 -22.62
N PRO A 38 23.02 -5.19 -22.67
CA PRO A 38 23.66 -6.49 -22.86
C PRO A 38 23.20 -7.46 -21.75
N PHE A 39 22.89 -8.69 -22.13
CA PHE A 39 22.43 -9.71 -21.17
C PHE A 39 23.43 -9.97 -20.06
N SER A 40 24.72 -9.83 -20.34
CA SER A 40 25.80 -9.92 -19.34
C SER A 40 25.70 -8.83 -18.26
N GLU A 41 25.20 -7.64 -18.58
CA GLU A 41 24.96 -6.56 -17.63
C GLU A 41 23.71 -6.84 -16.79
N VAL A 42 22.64 -7.37 -17.44
CA VAL A 42 21.41 -7.77 -16.73
C VAL A 42 21.70 -8.90 -15.74
N THR A 43 22.51 -9.90 -16.10
CA THR A 43 22.80 -11.06 -15.24
C THR A 43 24.03 -10.88 -14.34
N GLY A 44 24.81 -9.83 -14.52
CA GLY A 44 26.04 -9.59 -13.78
C GLY A 44 27.14 -10.60 -14.05
N SER A 45 27.10 -11.30 -15.20
CA SER A 45 27.97 -12.44 -15.48
C SER A 45 29.38 -12.08 -15.96
N LYS A 46 29.61 -10.92 -16.54
CA LYS A 46 30.95 -10.38 -16.93
C LYS A 46 30.86 -8.90 -17.28
N GLY A 47 31.83 -8.15 -16.83
CA GLY A 47 32.15 -6.83 -17.33
C GLY A 47 32.63 -5.93 -16.20
N LYS A 48 33.62 -5.12 -16.49
CA LYS A 48 33.84 -3.89 -15.74
C LYS A 48 32.51 -3.15 -15.81
N ALA A 49 31.71 -3.28 -14.76
CA ALA A 49 30.56 -2.44 -14.58
C ALA A 49 31.05 -1.00 -14.67
N ASP A 50 30.73 -0.29 -15.75
CA ASP A 50 30.64 1.15 -15.65
C ASP A 50 29.77 1.36 -14.43
N LYS A 51 30.31 2.07 -13.43
CA LYS A 51 29.72 2.24 -12.11
C LYS A 51 28.29 2.72 -12.28
N GLU A 52 27.33 1.78 -12.40
CA GLU A 52 25.95 2.09 -12.14
C GLU A 52 25.95 2.76 -10.78
N LYS A 53 25.58 4.02 -10.74
CA LYS A 53 25.48 4.72 -9.47
C LYS A 53 24.42 3.97 -8.69
N VAL A 54 24.83 3.41 -7.56
CA VAL A 54 23.90 2.83 -6.59
C VAL A 54 22.79 3.85 -6.39
N GLY A 55 21.56 3.49 -6.80
CA GLY A 55 20.40 4.37 -6.73
C GLY A 55 19.78 4.78 -8.07
N ASP A 56 20.37 4.42 -9.22
CA ASP A 56 19.79 4.73 -10.52
C ASP A 56 18.69 3.70 -10.90
N TYR A 57 17.58 4.19 -11.44
CA TYR A 57 16.59 3.36 -12.07
C TYR A 57 17.10 2.85 -13.43
N VAL A 58 17.00 1.55 -13.64
CA VAL A 58 17.48 0.88 -14.86
C VAL A 58 16.33 0.36 -15.71
N PHE A 59 15.25 -0.09 -15.07
CA PHE A 59 14.11 -0.67 -15.75
C PHE A 59 12.84 0.13 -15.45
N GLY A 60 12.04 0.33 -16.51
CA GLY A 60 10.66 0.76 -16.43
C GLY A 60 9.74 -0.45 -16.32
N LEU A 61 8.66 -0.31 -15.56
CA LEU A 61 7.63 -1.32 -15.37
C LEU A 61 6.27 -0.78 -15.82
N LYS A 62 5.48 -1.64 -16.45
CA LYS A 62 4.06 -1.40 -16.71
C LYS A 62 3.28 -2.62 -16.29
N ALA A 63 2.40 -2.47 -15.32
CA ALA A 63 1.57 -3.53 -14.79
C ALA A 63 0.12 -3.35 -15.23
N GLN A 64 -0.55 -4.46 -15.54
CA GLN A 64 -1.97 -4.52 -15.81
C GLN A 64 -2.53 -5.88 -15.39
N GLY A 65 -3.81 -5.91 -15.03
CA GLY A 65 -4.48 -7.15 -14.66
C GLY A 65 -5.54 -6.93 -13.59
N ARG A 66 -5.64 -7.88 -12.66
CA ARG A 66 -6.59 -7.84 -11.55
C ARG A 66 -5.90 -8.23 -10.25
N TYR A 67 -6.28 -7.57 -9.19
CA TYR A 67 -5.86 -7.89 -7.83
C TYR A 67 -7.10 -7.92 -6.93
N ASN A 68 -7.29 -9.01 -6.21
CA ASN A 68 -8.47 -9.26 -5.37
C ASN A 68 -9.82 -9.06 -6.07
N GLY A 69 -9.86 -9.32 -7.39
CA GLY A 69 -11.04 -9.15 -8.23
C GLY A 69 -11.19 -7.76 -8.87
N GLU A 70 -10.48 -6.74 -8.39
CA GLU A 70 -10.52 -5.38 -8.93
C GLU A 70 -9.48 -5.17 -10.05
N PRO A 71 -9.78 -4.37 -11.08
CA PRO A 71 -8.80 -4.02 -12.09
C PRO A 71 -7.61 -3.28 -11.47
N LEU A 72 -6.38 -3.72 -11.81
CA LEU A 72 -5.15 -3.04 -11.39
C LEU A 72 -4.37 -2.61 -12.62
N THR A 73 -3.95 -1.35 -12.62
CA THR A 73 -3.04 -0.79 -13.62
C THR A 73 -1.99 0.06 -12.94
N GLY A 74 -0.77 0.07 -13.49
CA GLY A 74 0.27 0.91 -12.92
C GLY A 74 1.52 0.98 -13.75
N THR A 75 2.39 1.89 -13.35
CA THR A 75 3.74 2.05 -13.89
C THR A 75 4.74 2.13 -12.75
N GLY A 76 5.99 1.80 -13.04
CA GLY A 76 7.04 1.88 -12.05
C GLY A 76 8.42 1.95 -12.68
N LYS A 77 9.42 2.07 -11.81
CA LYS A 77 10.83 1.99 -12.16
C LYS A 77 11.57 1.24 -11.07
N ILE A 78 12.54 0.45 -11.46
CA ILE A 78 13.37 -0.30 -10.53
C ILE A 78 14.85 -0.19 -10.90
N GLY A 79 15.71 -0.46 -9.92
CA GLY A 79 17.16 -0.53 -10.11
C GLY A 79 17.60 -1.71 -10.97
N GLY A 80 18.90 -1.75 -11.25
CA GLY A 80 19.53 -2.83 -12.03
C GLY A 80 19.65 -4.13 -11.25
N MET A 81 19.75 -5.24 -11.97
CA MET A 81 19.84 -6.59 -11.39
C MET A 81 21.11 -6.79 -10.54
N LEU A 82 22.17 -6.01 -10.77
CA LEU A 82 23.38 -6.05 -9.94
C LEU A 82 23.12 -5.59 -8.51
N ALA A 83 22.25 -4.59 -8.34
CA ALA A 83 21.85 -4.12 -7.01
C ALA A 83 21.06 -5.16 -6.22
N LEU A 84 20.39 -6.10 -6.88
CA LEU A 84 19.68 -7.21 -6.22
C LEU A 84 20.64 -8.20 -5.53
N ARG A 85 21.86 -8.34 -6.02
CA ARG A 85 22.85 -9.32 -5.53
C ARG A 85 23.76 -8.77 -4.44
N GLY A 86 23.83 -7.46 -4.27
CA GLY A 86 24.67 -6.80 -3.27
C GLY A 86 24.05 -6.88 -1.89
N GLU A 87 24.67 -7.61 -0.93
CA GLU A 87 24.24 -7.55 0.46
C GLU A 87 24.33 -6.11 0.98
N GLY A 88 23.26 -5.62 1.61
CA GLY A 88 23.21 -4.25 2.14
C GLY A 88 23.13 -3.14 1.11
N THR A 89 23.00 -3.46 -0.18
CA THR A 89 22.84 -2.46 -1.23
C THR A 89 21.37 -2.08 -1.35
N PRO A 90 20.99 -0.79 -1.14
CA PRO A 90 19.61 -0.35 -1.33
C PRO A 90 19.20 -0.51 -2.80
N PHE A 91 18.05 -1.15 -3.04
CA PHE A 91 17.48 -1.34 -4.36
C PHE A 91 16.40 -0.28 -4.60
N PRO A 92 16.61 0.67 -5.53
CA PRO A 92 15.67 1.74 -5.76
C PRO A 92 14.39 1.22 -6.43
N VAL A 93 13.26 1.69 -5.93
CA VAL A 93 11.93 1.36 -6.44
C VAL A 93 11.05 2.60 -6.51
N GLN A 94 10.27 2.69 -7.56
CA GLN A 94 9.22 3.69 -7.72
C GLN A 94 8.03 3.02 -8.36
N ALA A 95 6.82 3.29 -7.88
CA ALA A 95 5.60 2.85 -8.56
C ALA A 95 4.45 3.82 -8.32
N ASP A 96 3.52 3.81 -9.25
CA ASP A 96 2.23 4.51 -9.18
C ASP A 96 1.20 3.58 -9.80
N PHE A 97 0.32 3.03 -8.98
CA PHE A 97 -0.70 2.09 -9.44
C PHE A 97 -2.08 2.43 -8.87
N ARG A 98 -3.10 1.97 -9.57
CA ARG A 98 -4.51 2.12 -9.22
C ARG A 98 -5.21 0.78 -9.24
N SER A 99 -6.04 0.56 -8.24
CA SER A 99 -6.97 -0.56 -8.17
C SER A 99 -8.34 0.01 -7.77
N GLY A 100 -9.31 -0.07 -8.67
CA GLY A 100 -10.57 0.66 -8.50
C GLY A 100 -10.34 2.16 -8.33
N ASN A 101 -10.88 2.74 -7.25
CA ASN A 101 -10.71 4.16 -6.90
C ASN A 101 -9.51 4.42 -5.98
N THR A 102 -8.82 3.37 -5.57
CA THR A 102 -7.63 3.50 -4.72
C THR A 102 -6.38 3.68 -5.57
N ARG A 103 -5.58 4.69 -5.25
CA ARG A 103 -4.26 4.93 -5.84
C ARG A 103 -3.20 4.79 -4.77
N VAL A 104 -2.13 4.10 -5.13
CA VAL A 104 -0.93 3.96 -4.30
C VAL A 104 0.28 4.38 -5.12
N ALA A 105 1.00 5.38 -4.66
CA ALA A 105 2.26 5.80 -5.27
C ALA A 105 3.36 5.79 -4.22
N PHE A 106 4.53 5.29 -4.60
CA PHE A 106 5.69 5.30 -3.73
C PHE A 106 6.99 5.45 -4.50
N ASP A 107 7.99 5.98 -3.80
CA ASP A 107 9.38 6.05 -4.23
C ASP A 107 10.31 5.83 -3.04
N GLY A 108 11.45 5.19 -3.26
CA GLY A 108 12.43 4.92 -2.22
C GLY A 108 13.26 3.68 -2.49
N VAL A 109 13.53 2.91 -1.45
CA VAL A 109 14.44 1.77 -1.53
C VAL A 109 13.88 0.53 -0.83
N VAL A 110 14.21 -0.63 -1.40
CA VAL A 110 14.07 -1.94 -0.74
C VAL A 110 15.45 -2.35 -0.23
N ASN A 111 15.54 -2.69 1.05
CA ASN A 111 16.76 -3.18 1.68
C ASN A 111 16.81 -4.70 1.56
N ASP A 112 17.96 -5.23 1.14
CA ASP A 112 18.17 -6.67 0.95
C ASP A 112 16.99 -7.35 0.23
N PRO A 113 16.68 -6.96 -1.03
CA PRO A 113 15.46 -7.41 -1.71
C PRO A 113 15.36 -8.94 -1.83
N MET A 114 16.49 -9.64 -1.90
CA MET A 114 16.53 -11.11 -1.94
C MET A 114 16.15 -11.76 -0.60
N LYS A 115 16.34 -11.07 0.51
CA LYS A 115 15.97 -11.52 1.86
C LYS A 115 14.70 -10.83 2.38
N MET A 116 14.08 -9.96 1.58
CA MET A 116 12.94 -9.13 1.97
C MET A 116 13.20 -8.36 3.27
N GLY A 117 14.42 -7.80 3.43
CA GLY A 117 14.90 -7.18 4.68
C GLY A 117 14.14 -5.93 5.12
N GLY A 118 13.35 -5.35 4.23
CA GLY A 118 12.49 -4.22 4.55
C GLY A 118 12.49 -3.13 3.49
N VAL A 119 11.77 -2.05 3.75
CA VAL A 119 11.62 -0.92 2.84
C VAL A 119 11.76 0.41 3.56
N ASP A 120 12.13 1.43 2.81
CA ASP A 120 12.12 2.83 3.23
C ASP A 120 11.60 3.66 2.05
N LEU A 121 10.31 4.01 2.11
CA LEU A 121 9.55 4.57 1.01
C LEU A 121 8.86 5.87 1.41
N ARG A 122 8.87 6.85 0.53
CA ARG A 122 7.85 7.89 0.54
C ARG A 122 6.59 7.31 -0.08
N LEU A 123 5.48 7.35 0.64
CA LEU A 123 4.26 6.65 0.30
C LEU A 123 3.08 7.62 0.27
N LYS A 124 2.31 7.56 -0.81
CA LYS A 124 1.07 8.32 -0.99
C LYS A 124 -0.08 7.35 -1.21
N PHE A 125 -1.12 7.54 -0.43
CA PHE A 125 -2.39 6.84 -0.60
C PHE A 125 -3.50 7.83 -0.89
N SER A 126 -4.41 7.46 -1.77
CA SER A 126 -5.69 8.17 -1.93
C SER A 126 -6.79 7.19 -2.37
N GLY A 127 -8.02 7.48 -2.00
CA GLY A 127 -9.15 6.62 -2.33
C GLY A 127 -10.47 7.17 -1.78
N ASP A 128 -11.55 6.42 -2.02
CA ASP A 128 -12.89 6.81 -1.57
C ASP A 128 -13.09 6.56 -0.07
N SER A 129 -12.41 5.56 0.51
CA SER A 129 -12.49 5.23 1.93
C SER A 129 -11.18 4.58 2.41
N LEU A 130 -10.77 4.85 3.66
CA LEU A 130 -9.66 4.14 4.30
C LEU A 130 -9.98 2.64 4.47
N GLY A 131 -11.24 2.28 4.64
CA GLY A 131 -11.68 0.89 4.72
C GLY A 131 -11.33 0.08 3.47
N ASP A 132 -11.29 0.70 2.28
CA ASP A 132 -10.93 0.05 1.02
C ASP A 132 -9.45 -0.38 0.99
N LEU A 133 -8.60 0.18 1.86
CA LEU A 133 -7.20 -0.21 1.97
C LEU A 133 -7.01 -1.62 2.55
N TYR A 134 -8.02 -2.18 3.22
CA TYR A 134 -7.97 -3.54 3.77
C TYR A 134 -7.63 -4.57 2.69
N GLU A 135 -8.23 -4.44 1.51
CA GLU A 135 -8.02 -5.35 0.39
C GLU A 135 -6.57 -5.35 -0.12
N LEU A 136 -5.86 -4.22 0.06
CA LEU A 136 -4.48 -4.07 -0.39
C LEU A 136 -3.46 -4.37 0.70
N THR A 137 -3.77 -4.04 1.96
CA THR A 137 -2.80 -4.02 3.06
C THR A 137 -3.05 -5.07 4.13
N GLY A 138 -4.29 -5.59 4.22
CA GLY A 138 -4.73 -6.42 5.33
C GLY A 138 -4.89 -5.65 6.65
N VAL A 139 -4.70 -4.32 6.65
CA VAL A 139 -4.89 -3.46 7.84
C VAL A 139 -6.35 -3.03 7.90
N LEU A 140 -7.02 -3.38 8.98
CA LEU A 140 -8.40 -2.98 9.21
C LEU A 140 -8.43 -1.50 9.60
N LEU A 141 -8.93 -0.67 8.70
CA LEU A 141 -9.18 0.75 8.92
C LEU A 141 -10.68 1.02 8.80
N PRO A 142 -11.19 2.05 9.48
CA PRO A 142 -12.61 2.40 9.41
C PRO A 142 -12.99 2.94 8.04
N ASP A 143 -14.26 2.81 7.69
CA ASP A 143 -14.82 3.52 6.56
C ASP A 143 -14.75 5.03 6.81
N THR A 144 -14.40 5.78 5.79
CA THR A 144 -14.25 7.25 5.87
C THR A 144 -14.76 7.90 4.60
N PRO A 145 -14.97 9.23 4.60
CA PRO A 145 -15.00 10.00 3.36
C PRO A 145 -13.73 9.84 2.54
N PRO A 146 -13.70 10.32 1.28
CA PRO A 146 -12.51 10.30 0.44
C PRO A 146 -11.29 10.84 1.17
N PHE A 147 -10.16 10.18 1.01
CA PHE A 147 -8.93 10.49 1.72
C PHE A 147 -7.73 10.61 0.78
N GLU A 148 -6.74 11.32 1.26
CA GLU A 148 -5.40 11.41 0.67
C GLU A 148 -4.37 11.56 1.79
N THR A 149 -3.28 10.79 1.74
CA THR A 149 -2.15 10.89 2.67
C THR A 149 -0.81 10.79 1.96
N ASP A 150 0.19 11.51 2.47
CA ASP A 150 1.60 11.48 2.04
C ASP A 150 2.48 11.35 3.30
N GLY A 151 3.29 10.32 3.37
CA GLY A 151 4.17 10.07 4.52
C GLY A 151 5.35 9.16 4.18
N ARG A 152 6.19 8.84 5.18
CA ARG A 152 7.30 7.91 5.03
C ARG A 152 6.96 6.56 5.65
N LEU A 153 7.03 5.51 4.85
CA LEU A 153 6.88 4.14 5.32
C LEU A 153 8.25 3.50 5.50
N VAL A 154 8.56 3.11 6.72
CA VAL A 154 9.72 2.27 7.02
C VAL A 154 9.20 0.91 7.50
N ALA A 155 9.53 -0.15 6.79
CA ALA A 155 9.12 -1.49 7.20
C ALA A 155 10.33 -2.40 7.39
N LYS A 156 10.20 -3.28 8.40
CA LYS A 156 11.05 -4.46 8.58
C LYS A 156 10.16 -5.67 8.39
N ILE A 157 10.52 -6.51 7.43
CA ILE A 157 9.73 -7.68 7.07
C ILE A 157 10.39 -8.91 7.66
N ASP A 158 9.67 -9.63 8.52
CA ASP A 158 10.09 -10.91 9.09
C ASP A 158 8.90 -11.87 9.01
N THR A 159 8.95 -12.78 8.06
CA THR A 159 7.87 -13.74 7.78
C THR A 159 7.76 -14.84 8.83
N GLU A 160 8.79 -15.03 9.66
CA GLU A 160 8.82 -16.07 10.70
C GLU A 160 8.30 -15.56 12.05
N LYS A 161 8.49 -14.28 12.33
CA LYS A 161 8.13 -13.68 13.62
C LYS A 161 7.03 -12.64 13.48
N SER A 162 7.43 -11.40 13.23
CA SER A 162 6.51 -10.27 13.06
C SER A 162 7.13 -9.22 12.18
N SER A 163 6.36 -8.70 11.25
CA SER A 163 6.75 -7.57 10.42
C SER A 163 6.24 -6.27 11.05
N VAL A 164 7.05 -5.23 10.98
CA VAL A 164 6.71 -3.90 11.50
C VAL A 164 6.65 -2.91 10.34
N PHE A 165 5.55 -2.21 10.24
CA PHE A 165 5.27 -1.17 9.24
C PHE A 165 5.04 0.14 9.96
N ASP A 166 5.97 1.06 9.83
CA ASP A 166 5.97 2.35 10.51
C ASP A 166 5.74 3.47 9.50
N TYR A 167 4.52 3.99 9.45
CA TYR A 167 4.10 5.09 8.58
C TYR A 167 4.23 6.41 9.33
N ARG A 168 5.31 7.13 9.09
CA ARG A 168 5.77 8.28 9.86
C ARG A 168 5.44 9.61 9.22
N GLY A 169 5.08 10.56 10.09
CA GLY A 169 4.97 11.97 9.73
C GLY A 169 4.06 12.19 8.54
N PHE A 170 3.00 11.38 8.44
CA PHE A 170 2.06 11.56 7.35
C PHE A 170 1.26 12.86 7.53
N ASN A 171 0.96 13.45 6.39
CA ASN A 171 0.04 14.57 6.26
C ASN A 171 -1.04 14.16 5.27
N GLY A 172 -2.27 14.58 5.52
CA GLY A 172 -3.35 14.21 4.64
C GLY A 172 -4.66 14.88 4.95
N ARG A 173 -5.70 14.36 4.32
CA ARG A 173 -7.08 14.80 4.46
C ARG A 173 -8.00 13.58 4.48
N ILE A 174 -9.08 13.70 5.25
CA ILE A 174 -10.22 12.79 5.22
C ILE A 174 -11.45 13.70 5.10
N GLY A 175 -12.14 13.63 3.96
CA GLY A 175 -13.20 14.59 3.65
C GLY A 175 -12.67 16.03 3.65
N ASP A 176 -13.21 16.85 4.54
CA ASP A 176 -12.81 18.24 4.74
C ASP A 176 -11.86 18.43 5.94
N SER A 177 -11.59 17.35 6.70
CA SER A 177 -10.68 17.35 7.85
C SER A 177 -9.23 17.12 7.44
N ASP A 178 -8.29 17.86 8.03
CA ASP A 178 -6.86 17.53 7.91
C ASP A 178 -6.47 16.45 8.92
N ILE A 179 -5.47 15.63 8.57
CA ILE A 179 -4.90 14.62 9.45
C ILE A 179 -3.38 14.62 9.37
N HIS A 180 -2.73 14.49 10.53
CA HIS A 180 -1.29 14.41 10.64
C HIS A 180 -0.93 13.35 11.67
N GLY A 181 0.21 12.69 11.54
CA GLY A 181 0.60 11.74 12.58
C GLY A 181 1.59 10.69 12.15
N SER A 182 1.62 9.63 12.96
CA SER A 182 2.40 8.44 12.70
C SER A 182 1.64 7.22 13.21
N LEU A 183 1.68 6.14 12.42
CA LEU A 183 1.04 4.87 12.73
C LEU A 183 2.03 3.73 12.57
N VAL A 184 2.06 2.82 13.53
CA VAL A 184 2.88 1.61 13.50
C VAL A 184 1.96 0.41 13.49
N TYR A 185 2.05 -0.40 12.45
CA TYR A 185 1.35 -1.67 12.34
C TYR A 185 2.33 -2.82 12.50
N THR A 186 2.08 -3.69 13.47
CA THR A 186 2.89 -4.87 13.75
C THR A 186 2.06 -6.12 13.48
N THR A 187 2.53 -6.97 12.56
CA THR A 187 1.92 -8.28 12.33
C THR A 187 2.39 -9.26 13.41
N GLY A 188 1.63 -10.32 13.63
CA GLY A 188 2.07 -11.38 14.56
C GLY A 188 0.93 -12.01 15.33
N LYS A 189 1.32 -12.94 16.26
CA LYS A 189 0.38 -13.65 17.12
C LYS A 189 0.39 -13.03 18.52
N PRO A 190 -0.73 -13.04 19.29
CA PRO A 190 -2.02 -13.65 18.91
C PRO A 190 -2.80 -12.85 17.86
N ARG A 191 -2.61 -11.55 17.75
CA ARG A 191 -3.28 -10.65 16.82
C ARG A 191 -2.33 -9.55 16.35
N PRO A 192 -2.49 -9.01 15.14
CA PRO A 192 -1.76 -7.82 14.74
C PRO A 192 -2.13 -6.61 15.61
N LYS A 193 -1.25 -5.62 15.67
CA LYS A 193 -1.42 -4.42 16.49
C LYS A 193 -1.21 -3.17 15.66
N LEU A 194 -2.10 -2.17 15.84
CA LEU A 194 -1.98 -0.82 15.30
C LEU A 194 -1.80 0.17 16.45
N GLU A 195 -0.73 0.95 16.42
CA GLU A 195 -0.41 1.95 17.43
C GLU A 195 -0.07 3.28 16.76
N GLY A 196 -0.35 4.41 17.45
CA GLY A 196 0.14 5.70 16.98
C GLY A 196 -0.59 6.90 17.51
N ASP A 197 -0.17 8.04 16.98
CA ASP A 197 -0.72 9.35 17.31
C ASP A 197 -1.18 10.04 16.03
N VAL A 198 -2.42 10.52 16.05
CA VAL A 198 -3.04 11.25 14.96
C VAL A 198 -3.58 12.56 15.50
N GLU A 199 -3.30 13.66 14.84
CA GLU A 199 -3.83 14.98 15.17
C GLU A 199 -4.52 15.63 13.97
N SER A 200 -5.49 16.49 14.26
CA SER A 200 -6.19 17.32 13.28
C SER A 200 -6.29 18.74 13.82
N ARG A 201 -6.02 19.72 12.98
CA ARG A 201 -6.18 21.14 13.30
C ARG A 201 -7.54 21.66 12.89
N GLN A 202 -8.10 21.05 11.87
CA GLN A 202 -9.43 21.36 11.35
C GLN A 202 -10.23 20.08 11.23
N LEU A 203 -10.97 19.77 12.28
CA LEU A 203 -11.77 18.56 12.38
C LEU A 203 -13.24 18.87 12.13
N ARG A 204 -13.82 18.19 11.15
CA ARG A 204 -15.28 18.15 10.96
C ARG A 204 -15.83 16.85 11.53
N LEU A 205 -16.72 16.93 12.50
CA LEU A 205 -17.34 15.76 13.11
C LEU A 205 -18.06 14.87 12.09
N ALA A 206 -18.57 15.46 11.00
CA ALA A 206 -19.20 14.69 9.91
C ALA A 206 -18.22 13.73 9.22
N ASP A 207 -16.93 14.07 9.14
CA ASP A 207 -15.90 13.21 8.53
C ASP A 207 -15.49 12.05 9.45
N LEU A 208 -15.74 12.20 10.75
CA LEU A 208 -15.52 11.15 11.75
C LEU A 208 -16.77 10.30 12.01
N GLY A 209 -17.91 10.64 11.39
CA GLY A 209 -19.16 9.94 11.60
C GLY A 209 -19.01 8.43 11.58
N PRO A 210 -18.41 7.84 10.54
CA PRO A 210 -18.18 6.39 10.48
C PRO A 210 -17.25 5.85 11.57
N LEU A 211 -16.30 6.64 12.05
CA LEU A 211 -15.37 6.28 13.15
C LEU A 211 -16.06 6.17 14.50
N ILE A 212 -17.10 6.99 14.72
CA ILE A 212 -17.86 7.06 15.98
C ILE A 212 -19.26 6.44 15.84
N GLY A 213 -19.53 5.71 14.73
CA GLY A 213 -20.81 5.04 14.48
C GLY A 213 -21.97 5.99 14.12
N VAL A 214 -21.66 7.21 13.62
CA VAL A 214 -22.67 8.15 13.13
C VAL A 214 -22.71 8.07 11.60
N ASP A 215 -23.80 7.61 11.02
CA ASP A 215 -24.06 7.65 9.58
C ASP A 215 -24.08 9.11 9.09
N SER A 216 -22.98 9.56 8.52
CA SER A 216 -22.97 10.79 7.74
C SER A 216 -23.64 10.53 6.38
N GLY A 217 -24.87 10.98 6.22
CA GLY A 217 -25.84 10.66 5.16
C GLY A 217 -25.41 10.77 3.67
N LYS A 218 -24.12 10.68 3.34
CA LYS A 218 -23.61 10.58 1.97
C LYS A 218 -22.97 9.22 1.63
N GLY A 219 -22.70 8.37 2.65
CA GLY A 219 -22.28 6.98 2.45
C GLY A 219 -23.42 5.98 2.38
N ALA A 220 -24.66 6.44 2.64
CA ALA A 220 -25.86 5.61 2.79
C ALA A 220 -26.33 4.86 1.51
N GLU A 221 -25.78 5.14 0.34
CA GLU A 221 -26.23 4.43 -0.88
C GLU A 221 -25.58 3.05 -1.07
N LYS A 222 -24.38 2.80 -0.51
CA LYS A 222 -23.78 1.46 -0.56
C LYS A 222 -24.29 0.56 0.58
N SER A 223 -24.58 1.10 1.76
CA SER A 223 -25.15 0.36 2.90
C SER A 223 -26.57 -0.15 2.65
N LYS A 224 -27.38 0.52 1.82
CA LYS A 224 -28.74 0.10 1.50
C LYS A 224 -28.88 -1.26 0.81
N ARG A 225 -27.80 -1.83 0.31
CA ARG A 225 -27.81 -3.15 -0.34
C ARG A 225 -27.66 -4.31 0.65
N SER A 226 -27.14 -4.05 1.85
CA SER A 226 -27.01 -5.03 2.94
C SER A 226 -28.14 -4.97 3.98
N GLU A 227 -28.85 -3.85 4.07
CA GLU A 227 -29.91 -3.62 5.08
C GLU A 227 -31.30 -4.15 4.72
N GLN A 228 -31.51 -4.71 3.53
CA GLN A 228 -32.81 -5.31 3.18
C GLN A 228 -33.13 -6.59 3.98
N LYS A 229 -32.38 -6.96 5.01
CA LYS A 229 -32.59 -8.15 5.84
C LYS A 229 -32.87 -7.92 7.33
N LYS A 230 -32.85 -6.71 7.86
CA LYS A 230 -33.29 -6.47 9.26
C LYS A 230 -34.03 -5.14 9.38
N GLY A 231 -35.33 -5.20 9.54
CA GLY A 231 -36.13 -4.04 9.87
C GLY A 231 -35.96 -3.65 11.33
N GLU A 232 -35.56 -2.40 11.54
CA GLU A 232 -35.99 -1.54 12.63
C GLU A 232 -35.32 -0.18 12.43
N LYS A 233 -36.13 0.83 12.15
CA LYS A 233 -35.65 2.23 12.04
C LYS A 233 -35.52 2.79 13.45
N SER A 234 -34.29 3.05 13.92
CA SER A 234 -34.08 3.88 15.08
C SER A 234 -34.17 5.36 14.70
N VAL A 235 -35.12 6.07 15.28
CA VAL A 235 -35.29 7.53 15.12
C VAL A 235 -34.47 8.20 16.20
N GLN A 236 -33.48 8.97 15.82
CA GLN A 236 -32.60 9.72 16.76
C GLN A 236 -33.37 10.89 17.38
N PRO A 237 -33.47 11.01 18.71
CA PRO A 237 -34.12 12.14 19.36
C PRO A 237 -33.27 13.42 19.18
N ALA A 238 -33.89 14.54 18.84
CA ALA A 238 -33.23 15.84 18.73
C ALA A 238 -32.55 16.23 20.05
N GLY A 239 -31.24 16.49 20.01
CA GLY A 239 -30.48 17.04 21.14
C GLY A 239 -29.42 16.12 21.77
N LYS A 240 -29.17 14.91 21.23
CA LYS A 240 -28.08 14.04 21.69
C LYS A 240 -27.01 13.87 20.61
N VAL A 241 -25.76 14.03 20.97
CA VAL A 241 -24.59 14.06 20.09
C VAL A 241 -24.00 12.65 19.87
N LEU A 242 -24.35 11.67 20.69
CA LEU A 242 -23.83 10.29 20.59
C LEU A 242 -24.84 9.38 19.89
N PRO A 243 -24.40 8.52 18.97
CA PRO A 243 -25.25 7.56 18.27
C PRO A 243 -25.75 6.48 19.22
N TYR A 244 -26.95 5.97 18.94
CA TYR A 244 -27.54 4.82 19.65
C TYR A 244 -27.24 3.48 18.95
N ASP A 245 -26.65 3.52 17.78
CA ASP A 245 -26.35 2.31 17.05
C ASP A 245 -25.22 1.55 17.75
N ARG A 246 -25.41 0.23 17.87
CA ARG A 246 -24.35 -0.64 18.42
C ARG A 246 -23.14 -0.56 17.51
N PHE A 247 -21.99 -0.27 18.10
CA PHE A 247 -20.73 -0.43 17.40
C PHE A 247 -20.65 -1.86 16.86
N GLU A 248 -20.37 -2.01 15.57
CA GLU A 248 -20.08 -3.31 14.97
C GLU A 248 -18.73 -3.81 15.55
N THR A 249 -18.81 -4.48 16.69
CA THR A 249 -17.63 -4.98 17.42
C THR A 249 -17.06 -6.25 16.79
N ASP A 250 -17.75 -6.87 15.84
CA ASP A 250 -17.34 -8.14 15.22
C ASP A 250 -15.99 -8.03 14.46
N LYS A 251 -15.63 -6.83 14.03
CA LYS A 251 -14.34 -6.54 13.39
C LYS A 251 -13.21 -6.24 14.37
N TRP A 252 -13.50 -5.97 15.63
CA TRP A 252 -12.51 -5.56 16.64
C TRP A 252 -11.71 -6.74 17.20
N ASP A 253 -12.19 -7.96 17.00
CA ASP A 253 -11.47 -9.17 17.42
C ASP A 253 -10.32 -9.56 16.49
N VAL A 254 -10.15 -8.85 15.36
CA VAL A 254 -9.14 -9.17 14.33
C VAL A 254 -7.80 -8.50 14.60
N MET A 255 -7.79 -7.35 15.29
CA MET A 255 -6.61 -6.51 15.51
C MET A 255 -6.72 -5.74 16.81
N ASP A 256 -5.61 -5.59 17.53
CA ASP A 256 -5.50 -4.68 18.65
C ASP A 256 -5.16 -3.27 18.13
N ALA A 257 -5.84 -2.23 18.65
CA ALA A 257 -5.58 -0.84 18.27
C ALA A 257 -5.40 0.06 19.50
N ASP A 258 -4.32 0.81 19.52
CA ASP A 258 -4.03 1.87 20.49
C ASP A 258 -3.62 3.14 19.73
N VAL A 259 -4.62 3.87 19.23
CA VAL A 259 -4.42 5.10 18.47
C VAL A 259 -4.94 6.28 19.26
N ARG A 260 -4.05 7.21 19.57
CA ARG A 260 -4.40 8.47 20.23
C ARG A 260 -4.78 9.50 19.18
N PHE A 261 -5.93 10.10 19.38
CA PHE A 261 -6.41 11.17 18.51
C PHE A 261 -6.47 12.50 19.30
N LYS A 262 -5.94 13.57 18.68
CA LYS A 262 -5.98 14.93 19.17
C LYS A 262 -6.58 15.83 18.10
N GLY A 263 -7.66 16.52 18.42
CA GLY A 263 -8.35 17.47 17.56
C GLY A 263 -8.48 18.84 18.20
#